data_6261d319b3222739b3ab0ee409d390d1
#
_entry.id   6261d319b3222739b3ab0ee409d390d1
#
_cell.length_a   1.000
_cell.length_b   1.000
_cell.length_c   1.000
_cell.angle_alpha   90.00
_cell.angle_beta   90.00
_cell.angle_gamma   90.00
#
_symmetry.space_group_name_H-M   'P 1'
#
loop_
_entity.id
_entity.type
_entity.pdbx_description
1 polymer ?
#
loop_
_entity_poly.entity_id
_entity_poly.type
_entity_poly.pdbx_seq_one_letter_code
_entity_poly.pdbx_strand_id
1 'polypeptide(L)'
;MKRISFFVIIVLILGMTAFNSNAQEPSTGLEVKISGNINHTSFRANQLGSVTFNRFPASVEEFKRVQEQIGGEPHGAVALELMAAEMYRRNTDIGTECIKLCNTSINVNSQLNRWKELLGKDVSYARPYQIGAFLKGATPENRYSPQEPYTIEVRVNKARPYQSITDYQSTELYLEVLTKGKAHGSETVCVVKPNPCRYYPEGSKYFLVNNCPGLYSQVKEIYSPDYTLK
;
A
#
# COMPACT_ATOMS: atom_id res chain seq x y z
N MET A 1 14.88 74.47 -53.90
CA MET A 1 14.77 74.22 -52.46
C MET A 1 14.15 72.87 -52.30
N LYS A 2 14.97 71.82 -51.98
CA LYS A 2 14.51 70.43 -51.75
C LYS A 2 14.39 70.23 -50.24
N ARG A 3 13.18 69.90 -49.78
CA ARG A 3 12.93 69.51 -48.38
C ARG A 3 13.22 68.01 -48.22
N ILE A 4 14.17 67.70 -47.38
CA ILE A 4 14.50 66.32 -46.99
C ILE A 4 13.66 65.95 -45.71
N SER A 5 12.78 65.01 -45.86
CA SER A 5 11.95 64.49 -44.76
C SER A 5 12.72 63.35 -44.07
N PHE A 6 13.07 63.56 -42.83
CA PHE A 6 13.65 62.46 -41.94
C PHE A 6 12.55 61.58 -41.40
N PHE A 7 12.52 60.32 -41.83
CA PHE A 7 11.72 59.32 -41.22
C PHE A 7 12.50 58.69 -40.00
N VAL A 8 12.00 58.91 -38.81
CA VAL A 8 12.50 58.27 -37.62
C VAL A 8 11.79 56.90 -37.49
N ILE A 9 12.54 55.86 -37.71
CA ILE A 9 12.04 54.49 -37.46
C ILE A 9 12.27 54.16 -35.97
N ILE A 10 11.19 54.08 -35.18
CA ILE A 10 11.22 53.58 -33.81
C ILE A 10 11.10 52.05 -33.88
N VAL A 11 12.20 51.36 -33.61
CA VAL A 11 12.21 49.90 -33.45
C VAL A 11 11.77 49.58 -32.02
N LEU A 12 10.53 49.13 -31.87
CA LEU A 12 10.02 48.55 -30.60
C LEU A 12 10.57 47.14 -30.46
N ILE A 13 11.56 46.97 -29.59
CA ILE A 13 12.02 45.63 -29.15
C ILE A 13 11.05 45.15 -28.11
N LEU A 14 10.09 44.29 -28.49
CA LEU A 14 9.30 43.50 -27.57
C LEU A 14 10.22 42.39 -26.97
N GLY A 15 10.66 42.62 -25.75
CA GLY A 15 11.31 41.59 -24.97
C GLY A 15 10.31 40.47 -24.63
N MET A 16 10.35 39.36 -25.34
CA MET A 16 9.71 38.14 -24.94
C MET A 16 10.46 37.57 -23.73
N THR A 17 9.99 37.84 -22.52
CA THR A 17 10.37 37.07 -21.35
C THR A 17 9.72 35.69 -21.49
N ALA A 18 10.51 34.69 -21.88
CA ALA A 18 10.12 33.32 -21.82
C ALA A 18 9.91 32.95 -20.31
N PHE A 19 8.66 32.89 -19.88
CA PHE A 19 8.30 32.24 -18.65
C PHE A 19 8.61 30.74 -18.83
N ASN A 20 9.77 30.30 -18.34
CA ASN A 20 10.03 28.90 -18.07
C ASN A 20 9.16 28.49 -16.89
N SER A 21 7.90 28.17 -17.15
CA SER A 21 7.11 27.36 -16.25
C SER A 21 7.68 25.94 -16.33
N ASN A 22 8.62 25.62 -15.46
CA ASN A 22 8.89 24.23 -15.08
C ASN A 22 7.65 23.70 -14.36
N ALA A 23 6.56 23.52 -15.08
CA ALA A 23 5.51 22.61 -14.69
C ALA A 23 6.13 21.22 -14.81
N GLN A 24 6.64 20.70 -13.70
CA GLN A 24 7.01 19.32 -13.56
C GLN A 24 5.76 18.52 -13.91
N GLU A 25 5.76 17.87 -15.08
CA GLU A 25 4.68 16.95 -15.44
C GLU A 25 4.50 16.00 -14.28
N PRO A 26 3.26 15.73 -13.80
CA PRO A 26 3.05 14.81 -12.70
C PRO A 26 3.68 13.48 -13.11
N SER A 27 4.64 13.00 -12.34
CA SER A 27 5.27 11.73 -12.59
C SER A 27 4.16 10.66 -12.59
N THR A 28 3.85 10.08 -13.73
CA THR A 28 2.84 9.03 -13.88
C THR A 28 3.31 7.72 -13.24
N GLY A 29 4.53 7.69 -12.70
CA GLY A 29 5.14 6.56 -12.03
C GLY A 29 4.51 6.28 -10.66
N LEU A 30 4.55 5.00 -10.26
CA LEU A 30 4.21 4.60 -8.90
C LEU A 30 5.37 5.02 -7.97
N GLU A 31 5.05 5.90 -7.02
CA GLU A 31 5.96 6.35 -5.98
C GLU A 31 5.58 5.69 -4.65
N VAL A 32 6.55 5.08 -3.98
CA VAL A 32 6.37 4.43 -2.68
C VAL A 32 7.49 4.87 -1.74
N LYS A 33 7.13 5.19 -0.52
CA LYS A 33 8.06 5.57 0.55
C LYS A 33 7.74 4.79 1.82
N ILE A 34 8.75 4.14 2.37
CA ILE A 34 8.66 3.50 3.68
C ILE A 34 9.29 4.40 4.75
N SER A 35 8.70 4.48 5.93
CA SER A 35 9.13 5.35 7.02
C SER A 35 8.86 4.71 8.38
N GLY A 36 9.54 5.18 9.41
CA GLY A 36 9.48 4.61 10.74
C GLY A 36 10.44 3.43 10.89
N ASN A 37 10.44 2.82 12.09
CA ASN A 37 11.33 1.72 12.40
C ASN A 37 10.57 0.68 13.23
N ILE A 38 10.32 -0.47 12.62
CA ILE A 38 9.90 -1.68 13.33
C ILE A 38 11.09 -2.64 13.30
N ASN A 39 11.93 -2.52 14.31
CA ASN A 39 13.16 -3.29 14.39
C ASN A 39 12.86 -4.74 14.78
N HIS A 40 12.93 -5.65 13.82
CA HIS A 40 12.66 -7.08 14.00
C HIS A 40 13.73 -7.83 14.79
N THR A 41 14.91 -7.25 15.01
CA THR A 41 15.97 -7.84 15.84
C THR A 41 15.87 -7.43 17.31
N SER A 42 15.21 -6.29 17.58
CA SER A 42 14.89 -5.82 18.95
C SER A 42 13.43 -5.37 19.03
N PHE A 43 12.52 -6.28 18.69
CA PHE A 43 11.10 -6.02 18.56
C PHE A 43 10.47 -5.63 19.90
N ARG A 44 9.89 -4.42 19.99
CA ARG A 44 9.31 -3.86 21.21
C ARG A 44 7.93 -3.25 20.94
N ALA A 45 7.07 -3.28 21.95
CA ALA A 45 5.84 -2.49 21.94
C ALA A 45 6.15 -1.00 21.67
N ASN A 46 5.23 -0.28 21.02
CA ASN A 46 5.31 1.14 20.65
C ASN A 46 6.18 1.48 19.41
N GLN A 47 6.79 0.52 18.75
CA GLN A 47 7.37 0.79 17.44
C GLN A 47 6.27 1.03 16.41
N LEU A 48 6.48 2.04 15.56
CA LEU A 48 5.54 2.47 14.52
C LEU A 48 6.27 2.59 13.18
N GLY A 49 5.64 2.10 12.14
CA GLY A 49 6.08 2.26 10.76
C GLY A 49 4.95 2.71 9.85
N SER A 50 5.27 3.23 8.71
CA SER A 50 4.28 3.60 7.69
C SER A 50 4.81 3.40 6.29
N VAL A 51 3.89 3.17 5.36
CA VAL A 51 4.14 3.14 3.91
C VAL A 51 3.23 4.16 3.25
N THR A 52 3.82 5.10 2.52
CA THR A 52 3.10 6.13 1.77
C THR A 52 3.28 5.92 0.28
N PHE A 53 2.22 6.04 -0.52
CA PHE A 53 2.22 5.82 -1.96
C PHE A 53 1.18 6.70 -2.65
N ASN A 54 1.44 7.08 -3.90
CA ASN A 54 0.56 7.96 -4.67
C ASN A 54 -0.61 7.21 -5.33
N ARG A 55 -0.46 5.94 -5.65
CA ARG A 55 -1.49 5.05 -6.21
C ARG A 55 -1.16 3.59 -5.93
N PHE A 56 -2.14 2.72 -6.08
CA PHE A 56 -1.91 1.28 -6.04
C PHE A 56 -1.17 0.80 -7.30
N PRO A 57 -0.37 -0.31 -7.20
CA PRO A 57 0.22 -0.94 -8.37
C PRO A 57 -0.85 -1.34 -9.39
N ALA A 58 -0.51 -1.28 -10.67
CA ALA A 58 -1.41 -1.65 -11.77
C ALA A 58 -1.04 -2.99 -12.43
N SER A 59 0.15 -3.51 -12.17
CA SER A 59 0.62 -4.80 -12.71
C SER A 59 1.45 -5.57 -11.68
N VAL A 60 1.67 -6.86 -11.97
CA VAL A 60 2.55 -7.72 -11.15
C VAL A 60 3.98 -7.18 -11.14
N GLU A 61 4.45 -6.61 -12.24
CA GLU A 61 5.79 -6.03 -12.37
C GLU A 61 5.95 -4.78 -11.51
N GLU A 62 4.93 -3.92 -11.46
CA GLU A 62 4.92 -2.79 -10.52
C GLU A 62 4.92 -3.28 -9.07
N PHE A 63 4.10 -4.27 -8.76
CA PHE A 63 4.06 -4.86 -7.42
C PHE A 63 5.41 -5.43 -6.99
N LYS A 64 6.12 -6.15 -7.88
CA LYS A 64 7.47 -6.65 -7.61
C LYS A 64 8.45 -5.52 -7.31
N ARG A 65 8.41 -4.42 -8.09
CA ARG A 65 9.26 -3.24 -7.82
C ARG A 65 8.95 -2.61 -6.45
N VAL A 66 7.67 -2.55 -6.06
CA VAL A 66 7.30 -2.10 -4.71
C VAL A 66 7.83 -3.07 -3.65
N GLN A 67 7.69 -4.38 -3.85
CA GLN A 67 8.21 -5.38 -2.92
C GLN A 67 9.73 -5.26 -2.74
N GLU A 68 10.47 -4.98 -3.80
CA GLU A 68 11.93 -4.74 -3.72
C GLU A 68 12.28 -3.54 -2.84
N GLN A 69 11.43 -2.51 -2.84
CA GLN A 69 11.66 -1.29 -2.06
C GLN A 69 11.27 -1.43 -0.58
N ILE A 70 10.16 -2.10 -0.29
CA ILE A 70 9.57 -2.10 1.06
C ILE A 70 9.48 -3.48 1.72
N GLY A 71 9.56 -4.57 0.97
CA GLY A 71 9.35 -5.93 1.48
C GLY A 71 10.43 -6.42 2.46
N GLY A 72 11.57 -5.75 2.53
CA GLY A 72 12.62 -6.00 3.52
C GLY A 72 12.24 -5.63 4.95
N GLU A 73 11.18 -4.84 5.13
CA GLU A 73 10.71 -4.34 6.41
C GLU A 73 9.36 -4.96 6.82
N PRO A 74 9.12 -5.24 8.13
CA PRO A 74 7.88 -5.89 8.57
C PRO A 74 6.61 -5.12 8.20
N HIS A 75 6.60 -3.80 8.36
CA HIS A 75 5.45 -2.96 8.00
C HIS A 75 5.27 -2.81 6.49
N GLY A 76 6.34 -3.01 5.71
CA GLY A 76 6.27 -3.11 4.26
C GLY A 76 5.49 -4.34 3.82
N ALA A 77 5.67 -5.50 4.46
CA ALA A 77 4.90 -6.70 4.18
C ALA A 77 3.39 -6.50 4.43
N VAL A 78 3.01 -5.79 5.50
CA VAL A 78 1.61 -5.44 5.76
C VAL A 78 1.02 -4.55 4.65
N ALA A 79 1.79 -3.58 4.17
CA ALA A 79 1.34 -2.73 3.06
C ALA A 79 1.20 -3.51 1.75
N LEU A 80 2.11 -4.43 1.46
CA LEU A 80 2.04 -5.31 0.30
C LEU A 80 0.80 -6.20 0.32
N GLU A 81 0.39 -6.71 1.48
CA GLU A 81 -0.86 -7.45 1.63
C GLU A 81 -2.08 -6.62 1.21
N LEU A 82 -2.19 -5.38 1.70
CA LEU A 82 -3.28 -4.48 1.35
C LEU A 82 -3.25 -4.09 -0.13
N MET A 83 -2.07 -3.88 -0.70
CA MET A 83 -1.90 -3.60 -2.13
C MET A 83 -2.32 -4.80 -2.98
N ALA A 84 -1.90 -6.02 -2.62
CA ALA A 84 -2.29 -7.24 -3.33
C ALA A 84 -3.81 -7.47 -3.27
N ALA A 85 -4.45 -7.20 -2.12
CA ALA A 85 -5.89 -7.31 -1.96
C ALA A 85 -6.65 -6.30 -2.85
N GLU A 86 -6.18 -5.06 -2.94
CA GLU A 86 -6.78 -4.07 -3.85
C GLU A 86 -6.59 -4.46 -5.32
N MET A 87 -5.42 -5.00 -5.68
CA MET A 87 -5.20 -5.52 -7.02
C MET A 87 -6.11 -6.70 -7.34
N TYR A 88 -6.34 -7.61 -6.38
CA TYR A 88 -7.29 -8.72 -6.52
C TYR A 88 -8.71 -8.20 -6.76
N ARG A 89 -9.14 -7.19 -6.01
CA ARG A 89 -10.45 -6.57 -6.17
C ARG A 89 -10.62 -5.94 -7.56
N ARG A 90 -9.56 -5.34 -8.13
CA ARG A 90 -9.56 -4.73 -9.47
C ARG A 90 -9.46 -5.76 -10.58
N ASN A 91 -8.56 -6.72 -10.41
CA ASN A 91 -8.29 -7.81 -11.34
C ASN A 91 -7.84 -9.04 -10.55
N THR A 92 -8.71 -10.06 -10.51
CA THR A 92 -8.51 -11.28 -9.73
C THR A 92 -7.23 -12.01 -10.10
N ASP A 93 -6.89 -12.08 -11.40
CA ASP A 93 -5.70 -12.81 -11.85
C ASP A 93 -4.41 -12.10 -11.41
N ILE A 94 -4.34 -10.79 -11.60
CA ILE A 94 -3.20 -9.98 -11.16
C ILE A 94 -3.05 -10.08 -9.63
N GLY A 95 -4.12 -9.90 -8.88
CA GLY A 95 -4.07 -9.97 -7.42
C GLY A 95 -3.71 -11.37 -6.91
N THR A 96 -4.13 -12.43 -7.62
CA THR A 96 -3.73 -13.81 -7.30
C THR A 96 -2.22 -14.02 -7.46
N GLU A 97 -1.60 -13.43 -8.46
CA GLU A 97 -0.14 -13.49 -8.58
C GLU A 97 0.56 -12.64 -7.51
N CYS A 98 0.02 -11.48 -7.18
CA CYS A 98 0.61 -10.61 -6.14
C CYS A 98 0.59 -11.23 -4.75
N ILE A 99 -0.50 -11.90 -4.36
CA ILE A 99 -0.56 -12.55 -3.03
C ILE A 99 0.48 -13.66 -2.88
N LYS A 100 0.80 -14.40 -3.95
CA LYS A 100 1.84 -15.42 -3.94
C LYS A 100 3.24 -14.85 -3.64
N LEU A 101 3.44 -13.57 -3.94
CA LEU A 101 4.70 -12.87 -3.70
C LEU A 101 4.83 -12.35 -2.25
N CYS A 102 3.73 -12.02 -1.59
CA CYS A 102 3.76 -11.37 -0.27
C CYS A 102 3.20 -12.22 0.89
N ASN A 103 2.66 -13.40 0.60
CA ASN A 103 2.18 -14.33 1.63
C ASN A 103 3.05 -15.58 1.70
N THR A 104 3.04 -16.24 2.87
CA THR A 104 3.70 -17.54 3.01
C THR A 104 2.96 -18.60 2.18
N SER A 105 3.69 -19.58 1.67
CA SER A 105 3.14 -20.66 0.85
C SER A 105 2.01 -21.44 1.52
N ILE A 106 2.04 -21.55 2.85
CA ILE A 106 0.97 -22.20 3.64
C ILE A 106 -0.31 -21.34 3.67
N ASN A 107 -0.15 -20.01 3.76
CA ASN A 107 -1.28 -19.10 3.94
C ASN A 107 -1.99 -18.72 2.63
N VAL A 108 -1.30 -18.70 1.50
CA VAL A 108 -1.82 -18.21 0.21
C VAL A 108 -3.21 -18.75 -0.13
N ASN A 109 -3.41 -20.05 -0.10
CA ASN A 109 -4.69 -20.66 -0.49
C ASN A 109 -5.83 -20.29 0.46
N SER A 110 -5.56 -20.27 1.75
CA SER A 110 -6.54 -19.84 2.76
C SER A 110 -6.95 -18.38 2.54
N GLN A 111 -5.98 -17.53 2.26
CA GLN A 111 -6.22 -16.11 2.03
C GLN A 111 -6.97 -15.85 0.70
N LEU A 112 -6.64 -16.56 -0.37
CA LEU A 112 -7.36 -16.46 -1.63
C LEU A 112 -8.83 -16.87 -1.50
N ASN A 113 -9.13 -17.95 -0.77
CA ASN A 113 -10.52 -18.35 -0.49
C ASN A 113 -11.26 -17.25 0.26
N ARG A 114 -10.60 -16.64 1.26
CA ARG A 114 -11.17 -15.53 2.02
C ARG A 114 -11.40 -14.29 1.15
N TRP A 115 -10.47 -13.92 0.27
CA TRP A 115 -10.64 -12.80 -0.64
C TRP A 115 -11.76 -13.04 -1.64
N LYS A 116 -11.92 -14.27 -2.13
CA LYS A 116 -13.05 -14.64 -2.99
C LYS A 116 -14.39 -14.37 -2.30
N GLU A 117 -14.49 -14.67 -1.01
CA GLU A 117 -15.72 -14.43 -0.23
C GLU A 117 -15.94 -12.95 0.12
N LEU A 118 -14.88 -12.21 0.42
CA LEU A 118 -14.99 -10.86 0.96
C LEU A 118 -14.79 -9.75 -0.06
N LEU A 119 -14.03 -9.98 -1.12
CA LEU A 119 -13.63 -8.98 -2.11
C LEU A 119 -14.07 -9.31 -3.53
N GLY A 120 -14.63 -10.51 -3.77
CA GLY A 120 -15.05 -10.96 -5.09
C GLY A 120 -16.17 -10.10 -5.67
N LYS A 121 -16.12 -9.83 -6.98
CA LYS A 121 -17.12 -9.03 -7.69
C LYS A 121 -18.53 -9.64 -7.71
N ASP A 122 -18.59 -10.96 -7.65
CA ASP A 122 -19.83 -11.71 -7.74
C ASP A 122 -20.52 -11.93 -6.39
N VAL A 123 -19.96 -11.38 -5.32
CA VAL A 123 -20.48 -11.56 -3.96
C VAL A 123 -21.31 -10.34 -3.59
N SER A 124 -22.62 -10.53 -3.39
CA SER A 124 -23.58 -9.46 -3.13
C SER A 124 -23.28 -8.61 -1.90
N TYR A 125 -22.47 -9.14 -0.97
CA TYR A 125 -22.03 -8.45 0.24
C TYR A 125 -20.57 -7.98 0.17
N ALA A 126 -19.89 -8.13 -0.97
CA ALA A 126 -18.54 -7.60 -1.15
C ALA A 126 -18.56 -6.08 -0.96
N ARG A 127 -17.62 -5.62 -0.15
CA ARG A 127 -17.53 -4.22 0.25
C ARG A 127 -16.27 -3.62 -0.34
N PRO A 128 -16.37 -2.93 -1.49
CA PRO A 128 -15.20 -2.41 -2.19
C PRO A 128 -14.33 -1.45 -1.34
N TYR A 129 -14.91 -0.86 -0.29
CA TYR A 129 -14.21 0.04 0.62
C TYR A 129 -13.42 -0.65 1.75
N GLN A 130 -13.46 -1.98 1.84
CA GLN A 130 -12.79 -2.70 2.94
C GLN A 130 -11.28 -2.44 2.99
N ILE A 131 -10.63 -2.28 1.85
CA ILE A 131 -9.20 -1.97 1.78
C ILE A 131 -8.96 -0.50 2.09
N GLY A 132 -9.77 0.40 1.53
CA GLY A 132 -9.69 1.83 1.80
C GLY A 132 -9.78 2.19 3.28
N ALA A 133 -10.51 1.40 4.06
CA ALA A 133 -10.66 1.60 5.50
C ALA A 133 -9.33 1.53 6.28
N PHE A 134 -8.28 0.94 5.71
CA PHE A 134 -6.95 0.85 6.32
C PHE A 134 -5.98 1.94 5.88
N LEU A 135 -6.44 2.89 5.08
CA LEU A 135 -5.65 4.05 4.69
C LEU A 135 -5.80 5.15 5.76
N LYS A 136 -4.71 5.83 6.07
CA LYS A 136 -4.70 6.93 7.02
C LYS A 136 -5.67 8.03 6.60
N GLY A 137 -6.49 8.50 7.54
CA GLY A 137 -7.53 9.51 7.28
C GLY A 137 -8.82 8.95 6.68
N ALA A 138 -8.87 7.67 6.32
CA ALA A 138 -10.11 7.02 5.91
C ALA A 138 -11.05 6.80 7.09
N THR A 139 -12.30 7.24 6.96
CA THR A 139 -13.37 7.10 7.97
C THR A 139 -14.69 6.74 7.28
N PRO A 140 -15.68 6.20 7.99
CA PRO A 140 -17.01 6.00 7.44
C PRO A 140 -17.64 7.31 6.90
N GLU A 141 -17.39 8.44 7.58
CA GLU A 141 -17.95 9.75 7.24
C GLU A 141 -17.41 10.29 5.91
N ASN A 142 -16.14 10.03 5.60
CA ASN A 142 -15.57 10.38 4.29
C ASN A 142 -15.65 9.22 3.28
N ARG A 143 -16.47 8.19 3.57
CA ARG A 143 -16.70 7.02 2.72
C ARG A 143 -15.41 6.24 2.43
N TYR A 144 -14.46 6.23 3.38
CA TYR A 144 -13.13 5.64 3.25
C TYR A 144 -12.34 6.11 2.02
N SER A 145 -12.53 7.36 1.65
CA SER A 145 -11.86 8.00 0.52
C SER A 145 -10.91 9.09 1.03
N PRO A 146 -9.74 8.74 1.55
CA PRO A 146 -8.73 9.71 1.97
C PRO A 146 -8.11 10.40 0.75
N GLN A 147 -7.45 11.54 1.00
CA GLN A 147 -6.68 12.22 -0.04
C GLN A 147 -5.36 11.51 -0.30
N GLU A 148 -4.88 11.60 -1.52
CA GLU A 148 -3.52 11.20 -1.91
C GLU A 148 -2.46 12.17 -1.34
N PRO A 149 -1.24 11.71 -1.04
CA PRO A 149 -0.81 10.31 -1.15
C PRO A 149 -1.40 9.43 -0.04
N TYR A 150 -1.70 8.18 -0.36
CA TYR A 150 -2.19 7.20 0.58
C TYR A 150 -1.11 6.80 1.58
N THR A 151 -1.51 6.54 2.82
CA THR A 151 -0.59 6.07 3.86
C THR A 151 -1.21 4.91 4.64
N ILE A 152 -0.45 3.85 4.83
CA ILE A 152 -0.75 2.72 5.71
C ILE A 152 0.10 2.88 6.95
N GLU A 153 -0.51 2.91 8.14
CA GLU A 153 0.19 2.99 9.43
C GLU A 153 0.12 1.65 10.14
N VAL A 154 1.28 1.20 10.62
CA VAL A 154 1.46 -0.09 11.25
C VAL A 154 2.22 0.07 12.55
N ARG A 155 1.77 -0.60 13.60
CA ARG A 155 2.47 -0.65 14.90
C ARG A 155 2.67 -2.08 15.37
N VAL A 156 3.56 -2.26 16.33
CA VAL A 156 3.72 -3.55 17.01
C VAL A 156 2.54 -3.82 17.92
N ASN A 157 2.03 -5.06 17.91
CA ASN A 157 0.98 -5.49 18.83
C ASN A 157 1.53 -5.53 20.27
N LYS A 158 0.90 -4.77 21.18
CA LYS A 158 1.39 -4.61 22.57
C LYS A 158 1.17 -5.85 23.42
N ALA A 159 0.09 -6.57 23.19
CA ALA A 159 -0.29 -7.72 23.99
C ALA A 159 0.52 -8.97 23.64
N ARG A 160 0.81 -9.13 22.34
CA ARG A 160 1.55 -10.28 21.82
C ARG A 160 2.46 -9.82 20.69
N PRO A 161 3.68 -9.35 21.00
CA PRO A 161 4.53 -8.74 19.98
C PRO A 161 5.14 -9.77 18.99
N TYR A 162 5.48 -10.98 19.48
CA TYR A 162 6.11 -12.01 18.64
C TYR A 162 5.96 -13.42 19.24
N GLN A 163 6.23 -14.42 18.40
CA GLN A 163 6.44 -15.82 18.83
C GLN A 163 7.44 -16.52 17.89
N SER A 164 8.08 -17.57 18.39
CA SER A 164 8.88 -18.46 17.54
C SER A 164 7.95 -19.34 16.70
N ILE A 165 8.32 -19.55 15.44
CA ILE A 165 7.59 -20.43 14.52
C ILE A 165 8.55 -21.41 13.87
N THR A 166 8.33 -22.70 14.13
CA THR A 166 9.22 -23.79 13.72
C THR A 166 9.20 -24.02 12.21
N ASP A 167 8.02 -23.91 11.59
CA ASP A 167 7.85 -24.17 10.14
C ASP A 167 8.75 -23.30 9.27
N TYR A 168 9.06 -22.09 9.71
CA TYR A 168 9.91 -21.13 9.01
C TYR A 168 11.27 -20.91 9.67
N GLN A 169 11.59 -21.67 10.74
CA GLN A 169 12.84 -21.52 11.52
C GLN A 169 13.11 -20.05 11.88
N SER A 170 12.08 -19.30 12.25
CA SER A 170 12.13 -17.85 12.41
C SER A 170 11.21 -17.37 13.53
N THR A 171 11.13 -16.05 13.66
CA THR A 171 10.21 -15.37 14.57
C THR A 171 9.07 -14.76 13.78
N GLU A 172 7.84 -15.09 14.14
CA GLU A 172 6.64 -14.42 13.66
C GLU A 172 6.40 -13.16 14.47
N LEU A 173 6.21 -12.04 13.79
CA LEU A 173 5.94 -10.75 14.38
C LEU A 173 4.45 -10.44 14.27
N TYR A 174 3.85 -9.97 15.36
CA TYR A 174 2.46 -9.53 15.42
C TYR A 174 2.40 -8.01 15.26
N LEU A 175 1.84 -7.58 14.17
CA LEU A 175 1.66 -6.16 13.82
C LEU A 175 0.18 -5.80 13.85
N GLU A 176 -0.11 -4.54 14.07
CA GLU A 176 -1.45 -3.98 13.96
C GLU A 176 -1.45 -2.91 12.87
N VAL A 177 -2.25 -3.10 11.83
CA VAL A 177 -2.56 -2.04 10.88
C VAL A 177 -3.66 -1.14 11.47
N LEU A 178 -3.42 0.16 11.48
CA LEU A 178 -4.34 1.13 12.07
C LEU A 178 -5.50 1.42 11.12
N THR A 179 -6.69 1.62 11.68
CA THR A 179 -7.89 1.94 10.90
C THR A 179 -8.93 2.65 11.78
N LYS A 180 -9.71 3.52 11.18
CA LYS A 180 -10.95 4.05 11.78
C LYS A 180 -12.20 3.29 11.34
N GLY A 181 -12.04 2.36 10.42
CA GLY A 181 -13.11 1.50 9.93
C GLY A 181 -13.51 0.37 10.87
N LYS A 182 -12.78 0.11 11.96
CA LYS A 182 -13.09 -0.97 12.92
C LYS A 182 -13.25 -0.43 14.33
N ALA A 183 -14.05 -1.11 15.14
CA ALA A 183 -14.35 -0.69 16.51
C ALA A 183 -13.09 -0.60 17.39
N HIS A 184 -12.13 -1.51 17.20
CA HIS A 184 -10.89 -1.54 17.96
C HIS A 184 -9.77 -0.64 17.41
N GLY A 185 -10.01 0.07 16.30
CA GLY A 185 -9.07 1.01 15.71
C GLY A 185 -7.84 0.38 15.05
N SER A 186 -7.75 -0.94 15.00
CA SER A 186 -6.67 -1.68 14.36
C SER A 186 -7.07 -3.12 14.05
N GLU A 187 -6.24 -3.81 13.23
CA GLU A 187 -6.35 -5.25 12.98
C GLU A 187 -4.97 -5.89 12.98
N THR A 188 -4.91 -7.13 13.46
CA THR A 188 -3.64 -7.87 13.56
C THR A 188 -3.26 -8.52 12.24
N VAL A 189 -2.00 -8.35 11.86
CA VAL A 189 -1.34 -9.02 10.75
C VAL A 189 -0.07 -9.68 11.27
N CYS A 190 0.06 -10.97 11.05
CA CYS A 190 1.24 -11.73 11.44
C CYS A 190 2.20 -11.80 10.24
N VAL A 191 3.45 -11.40 10.43
CA VAL A 191 4.47 -11.44 9.39
C VAL A 191 5.67 -12.24 9.86
N VAL A 192 6.32 -12.92 8.92
CA VAL A 192 7.52 -13.71 9.17
C VAL A 192 8.52 -13.49 8.05
N LYS A 193 9.81 -13.53 8.37
CA LYS A 193 10.88 -13.63 7.37
C LYS A 193 11.48 -15.02 7.48
N PRO A 194 11.09 -15.96 6.60
CA PRO A 194 11.57 -17.33 6.65
C PRO A 194 13.09 -17.41 6.56
N ASN A 195 13.70 -18.15 7.46
CA ASN A 195 15.08 -18.65 7.32
C ASN A 195 15.08 -19.88 6.43
N PRO A 196 16.26 -20.39 6.00
CA PRO A 196 16.35 -21.65 5.28
C PRO A 196 15.60 -22.78 6.01
N CYS A 197 14.60 -23.34 5.35
CA CYS A 197 13.71 -24.36 5.91
C CYS A 197 13.06 -25.18 4.79
N ARG A 198 12.23 -26.17 5.16
CA ARG A 198 11.54 -27.04 4.19
C ARG A 198 10.75 -26.28 3.12
N TYR A 199 10.08 -25.19 3.52
CA TYR A 199 9.22 -24.40 2.61
C TYR A 199 9.98 -23.31 1.85
N TYR A 200 11.12 -22.90 2.37
CA TYR A 200 12.01 -21.86 1.81
C TYR A 200 13.46 -22.35 1.94
N PRO A 201 13.95 -23.21 1.02
CA PRO A 201 15.32 -23.77 1.12
C PRO A 201 16.42 -22.71 1.22
N GLU A 202 16.26 -21.59 0.51
CA GLU A 202 17.21 -20.46 0.54
C GLU A 202 16.80 -19.36 1.55
N GLY A 203 15.73 -19.58 2.32
CA GLY A 203 15.10 -18.54 3.13
C GLY A 203 14.31 -17.55 2.27
N SER A 204 13.92 -16.42 2.87
CA SER A 204 13.26 -15.34 2.17
C SER A 204 14.01 -14.01 2.32
N LYS A 205 14.19 -13.30 1.22
CA LYS A 205 14.71 -11.93 1.22
C LYS A 205 13.73 -10.96 1.91
N TYR A 206 12.43 -11.24 1.84
CA TYR A 206 11.35 -10.37 2.28
C TYR A 206 10.61 -10.93 3.49
N PHE A 207 9.98 -10.04 4.24
CA PHE A 207 8.91 -10.43 5.16
C PHE A 207 7.67 -10.84 4.35
N LEU A 208 6.99 -11.88 4.82
CA LEU A 208 5.77 -12.43 4.21
C LEU A 208 4.66 -12.44 5.25
N VAL A 209 3.44 -12.18 4.81
CA VAL A 209 2.26 -12.33 5.67
C VAL A 209 1.99 -13.80 5.88
N ASN A 210 1.96 -14.22 7.14
CA ASN A 210 1.67 -15.59 7.54
C ASN A 210 0.21 -15.77 7.97
N ASN A 211 -0.40 -14.73 8.53
CA ASN A 211 -1.80 -14.77 8.97
C ASN A 211 -2.36 -13.35 9.10
N CYS A 212 -3.60 -13.14 8.63
CA CYS A 212 -4.35 -11.89 8.81
C CYS A 212 -5.87 -12.14 8.78
N PRO A 213 -6.41 -12.99 9.67
CA PRO A 213 -7.76 -13.53 9.54
C PRO A 213 -8.87 -12.48 9.64
N GLY A 214 -8.63 -11.40 10.37
CA GLY A 214 -9.58 -10.32 10.58
C GLY A 214 -9.48 -9.15 9.62
N LEU A 215 -8.44 -9.08 8.78
CA LEU A 215 -8.05 -7.85 8.12
C LEU A 215 -9.19 -7.19 7.32
N TYR A 216 -9.97 -7.95 6.59
CA TYR A 216 -11.05 -7.43 5.73
C TYR A 216 -12.46 -7.64 6.29
N SER A 217 -12.58 -8.24 7.47
CA SER A 217 -13.87 -8.47 8.12
C SER A 217 -14.27 -7.36 9.07
N GLN A 218 -15.57 -7.20 9.33
CA GLN A 218 -16.11 -6.28 10.34
C GLN A 218 -15.70 -4.80 10.16
N VAL A 219 -15.39 -4.39 8.94
CA VAL A 219 -15.27 -2.96 8.61
C VAL A 219 -16.65 -2.32 8.68
N LYS A 220 -16.77 -1.17 9.35
CA LYS A 220 -18.02 -0.44 9.44
C LYS A 220 -18.58 -0.14 8.06
N GLU A 221 -19.86 -0.43 7.90
CA GLU A 221 -20.51 -0.28 6.60
C GLU A 221 -20.71 1.17 6.19
N ILE A 222 -20.55 1.40 4.90
CA ILE A 222 -21.00 2.61 4.23
C ILE A 222 -21.81 2.22 3.01
N TYR A 223 -22.84 2.96 2.70
CA TYR A 223 -23.52 2.83 1.43
C TYR A 223 -22.75 3.63 0.37
N SER A 224 -22.14 2.95 -0.57
CA SER A 224 -21.36 3.59 -1.63
C SER A 224 -21.32 2.72 -2.89
N PRO A 225 -22.34 2.84 -3.79
CA PRO A 225 -22.35 2.08 -5.04
C PRO A 225 -21.17 2.44 -5.96
N ASP A 226 -20.67 3.67 -5.86
CA ASP A 226 -19.64 4.22 -6.76
C ASP A 226 -18.26 4.34 -6.09
N TYR A 227 -17.99 3.51 -5.08
CA TYR A 227 -16.71 3.56 -4.40
C TYR A 227 -15.57 3.09 -5.30
N THR A 228 -14.58 3.95 -5.49
CA THR A 228 -13.32 3.63 -6.19
C THR A 228 -12.13 4.24 -5.45
N LEU A 229 -11.06 3.44 -5.27
CA LEU A 229 -9.72 3.93 -4.96
C LEU A 229 -8.97 4.14 -6.27
N LYS A 230 -8.23 5.22 -6.38
CA LYS A 230 -7.38 5.51 -7.54
C LYS A 230 -6.12 4.64 -7.58
#